data_a42b66c4cc46a5403c0d8c8aa6b72952
#
_entry.id   a42b66c4cc46a5403c0d8c8aa6b72952
#
_cell.length_a   1.000
_cell.length_b   1.000
_cell.length_c   1.000
_cell.angle_alpha   90.00
_cell.angle_beta   90.00
_cell.angle_gamma   90.00
#
_symmetry.space_group_name_H-M   'P 1'
#
loop_
_entity.id
_entity.type
_entity.pdbx_description
1 polymer ?
#
loop_
_entity_poly.entity_id
_entity_poly.type
_entity_poly.pdbx_seq_one_letter_code
_entity_poly.pdbx_strand_id
1 'polypeptide(L)'
;RRASGAGRIRVNNAALGPAPGRELMTLPYRFGLPIHGWAHLRTGQRRPGRPISFSSTRTLKVEVRGVDEYCEDHGIDRVAFMKVDVEGFEARVLEGAARTIDSHRPSLLLEIEDRHLDKYGMTSADLADPLRERGYLMYAWHRGRWARVNSVTTARRNYLFAAQGGL
;
A
#
# COMPACT_ATOMS: atom_id res chain seq x y z
N ARG A 1 5.38 33.41 4.85
CA ARG A 1 6.51 32.61 4.36
C ARG A 1 5.94 31.45 3.57
N ARG A 2 6.03 31.48 2.23
CA ARG A 2 5.68 30.33 1.39
C ARG A 2 6.79 29.27 1.58
N ALA A 3 6.48 28.16 2.21
CA ALA A 3 7.35 26.99 2.20
C ALA A 3 7.32 26.41 0.78
N SER A 4 8.38 26.62 0.02
CA SER A 4 8.60 25.96 -1.26
C SER A 4 8.88 24.47 -1.01
N GLY A 5 7.83 23.65 -1.03
CA GLY A 5 7.93 22.21 -0.76
C GLY A 5 8.60 21.37 -1.85
N ALA A 6 8.93 21.97 -2.99
CA ALA A 6 9.46 21.26 -4.16
C ALA A 6 10.82 20.57 -3.95
N GLY A 7 11.64 21.03 -3.00
CA GLY A 7 12.95 20.42 -2.70
C GLY A 7 12.90 19.19 -1.76
N ARG A 8 11.73 18.79 -1.28
CA ARG A 8 11.57 17.73 -0.26
C ARG A 8 10.93 16.45 -0.80
N ILE A 9 10.59 16.39 -2.08
CA ILE A 9 9.98 15.20 -2.69
C ILE A 9 11.06 14.44 -3.44
N ARG A 10 11.20 13.15 -3.14
CA ARG A 10 12.01 12.20 -3.90
C ARG A 10 11.09 11.22 -4.61
N VAL A 11 11.25 11.08 -5.91
CA VAL A 11 10.55 10.09 -6.70
C VAL A 11 11.50 8.93 -6.98
N ASN A 12 11.05 7.71 -6.70
CA ASN A 12 11.82 6.49 -6.92
C ASN A 12 11.13 5.66 -8.00
N ASN A 13 11.90 5.18 -8.97
CA ASN A 13 11.40 4.28 -10.01
C ASN A 13 11.52 2.82 -9.53
N ALA A 14 10.82 2.50 -8.46
CA ALA A 14 10.79 1.18 -7.86
C ALA A 14 9.39 0.87 -7.31
N ALA A 15 9.04 -0.40 -7.24
CA ALA A 15 7.89 -0.88 -6.49
C ALA A 15 8.31 -1.18 -5.04
N LEU A 16 7.34 -1.17 -4.12
CA LEU A 16 7.57 -1.62 -2.75
C LEU A 16 7.12 -3.08 -2.59
N GLY A 17 7.86 -3.82 -1.77
CA GLY A 17 7.59 -5.22 -1.48
C GLY A 17 8.30 -5.68 -0.21
N PRO A 18 8.28 -7.01 0.09
CA PRO A 18 8.82 -7.56 1.33
C PRO A 18 10.34 -7.52 1.41
N ALA A 19 11.02 -7.54 0.26
CA ALA A 19 12.49 -7.58 0.18
C ALA A 19 12.96 -6.98 -1.16
N PRO A 20 14.23 -6.56 -1.24
CA PRO A 20 14.81 -6.07 -2.49
C PRO A 20 14.86 -7.16 -3.57
N GLY A 21 14.63 -6.77 -4.82
CA GLY A 21 14.62 -7.69 -5.93
C GLY A 21 14.19 -7.07 -7.24
N ARG A 22 13.86 -7.93 -8.20
CA ARG A 22 13.28 -7.55 -9.48
C ARG A 22 12.05 -8.40 -9.75
N GLU A 23 10.97 -7.75 -10.09
CA GLU A 23 9.69 -8.40 -10.28
C GLU A 23 9.02 -7.99 -11.59
N LEU A 24 8.03 -8.78 -11.99
CA LEU A 24 7.20 -8.46 -13.14
C LEU A 24 5.95 -7.70 -12.67
N MET A 25 5.73 -6.54 -13.27
CA MET A 25 4.54 -5.73 -13.07
C MET A 25 3.66 -5.76 -14.32
N THR A 26 2.37 -5.99 -14.14
CA THR A 26 1.38 -5.87 -15.21
C THR A 26 0.88 -4.44 -15.27
N LEU A 27 0.96 -3.82 -16.44
CA LEU A 27 0.37 -2.53 -16.75
C LEU A 27 -0.77 -2.73 -17.75
N PRO A 28 -2.03 -2.55 -17.31
CA PRO A 28 -3.20 -2.65 -18.19
C PRO A 28 -3.32 -1.45 -19.14
N TYR A 29 -3.92 -1.69 -20.31
CA TYR A 29 -4.21 -0.67 -21.31
C TYR A 29 -5.69 -0.69 -21.67
N ARG A 30 -6.25 0.49 -21.90
CA ARG A 30 -7.59 0.68 -22.44
C ARG A 30 -7.56 1.71 -23.54
N PHE A 31 -8.11 1.38 -24.71
CA PHE A 31 -8.07 2.25 -25.90
C PHE A 31 -6.66 2.73 -26.26
N GLY A 32 -5.65 1.87 -26.10
CA GLY A 32 -4.25 2.21 -26.38
C GLY A 32 -3.53 3.03 -25.31
N LEU A 33 -4.21 3.48 -24.25
CA LEU A 33 -3.65 4.27 -23.16
C LEU A 33 -3.38 3.40 -21.92
N PRO A 34 -2.25 3.59 -21.21
CA PRO A 34 -1.94 2.87 -20.00
C PRO A 34 -2.84 3.33 -18.84
N ILE A 35 -3.30 2.38 -18.03
CA ILE A 35 -4.06 2.65 -16.82
C ILE A 35 -3.12 2.45 -15.63
N HIS A 36 -2.37 3.50 -15.29
CA HIS A 36 -1.34 3.43 -14.26
C HIS A 36 -1.88 3.06 -12.87
N GLY A 37 -3.08 3.53 -12.51
CA GLY A 37 -3.72 3.22 -11.22
C GLY A 37 -4.12 1.75 -11.05
N TRP A 38 -3.95 0.90 -12.08
CA TRP A 38 -4.26 -0.52 -12.01
C TRP A 38 -3.03 -1.40 -12.29
N ALA A 39 -1.85 -0.78 -12.28
CA ALA A 39 -0.59 -1.51 -12.33
C ALA A 39 -0.40 -2.32 -11.04
N HIS A 40 -0.02 -3.59 -11.17
CA HIS A 40 0.18 -4.47 -10.02
C HIS A 40 1.31 -5.47 -10.25
N LEU A 41 1.97 -5.90 -9.17
CA LEU A 41 3.00 -6.94 -9.22
C LEU A 41 2.37 -8.31 -9.45
N ARG A 42 3.05 -9.16 -10.20
CA ARG A 42 2.58 -10.52 -10.51
C ARG A 42 2.97 -11.55 -9.47
N THR A 43 4.00 -11.27 -8.70
CA THR A 43 4.53 -12.21 -7.69
C THR A 43 3.51 -12.46 -6.59
N GLY A 44 3.32 -13.71 -6.25
CA GLY A 44 2.36 -14.14 -5.24
C GLY A 44 0.90 -14.16 -5.71
N GLN A 45 0.61 -13.79 -6.96
CA GLN A 45 -0.73 -13.93 -7.52
C GLN A 45 -1.16 -15.40 -7.55
N ARG A 46 -2.26 -15.72 -6.87
CA ARG A 46 -2.86 -17.07 -6.83
C ARG A 46 -4.04 -17.23 -7.77
N ARG A 47 -4.68 -16.11 -8.15
CA ARG A 47 -5.87 -16.11 -9.02
C ARG A 47 -5.75 -15.01 -10.08
N PRO A 48 -6.24 -15.24 -11.29
CA PRO A 48 -6.45 -14.14 -12.21
C PRO A 48 -7.45 -13.18 -11.56
N GLY A 49 -7.08 -11.90 -11.43
CA GLY A 49 -8.01 -10.88 -10.96
C GLY A 49 -9.31 -10.92 -11.77
N ARG A 50 -10.42 -10.41 -11.24
CA ARG A 50 -11.70 -10.36 -11.97
C ARG A 50 -11.48 -9.74 -13.35
N PRO A 51 -12.03 -10.33 -14.40
CA PRO A 51 -11.86 -9.84 -15.77
C PRO A 51 -12.50 -8.45 -15.88
N ILE A 52 -11.67 -7.42 -15.79
CA ILE A 52 -12.04 -6.11 -16.27
C ILE A 52 -11.61 -6.08 -17.73
N SER A 53 -12.49 -5.65 -18.63
CA SER A 53 -12.21 -5.55 -20.06
C SER A 53 -11.05 -4.58 -20.35
N PHE A 54 -9.83 -5.10 -20.32
CA PHE A 54 -8.68 -4.39 -20.86
C PHE A 54 -8.54 -4.72 -22.35
N SER A 55 -8.14 -3.75 -23.14
CA SER A 55 -7.83 -4.00 -24.56
C SER A 55 -6.51 -4.76 -24.71
N SER A 56 -5.55 -4.55 -23.79
CA SER A 56 -4.27 -5.24 -23.75
C SER A 56 -3.57 -5.03 -22.40
N THR A 57 -2.47 -5.76 -22.17
CA THR A 57 -1.59 -5.58 -21.03
C THR A 57 -0.13 -5.58 -21.48
N ARG A 58 0.73 -4.84 -20.78
CA ARG A 58 2.18 -4.95 -20.92
C ARG A 58 2.78 -5.44 -19.62
N THR A 59 3.84 -6.24 -19.73
CA THR A 59 4.64 -6.70 -18.59
C THR A 59 5.91 -5.88 -18.55
N LEU A 60 6.18 -5.27 -17.39
CA LEU A 60 7.37 -4.48 -17.13
C LEU A 60 8.22 -5.19 -16.08
N LYS A 61 9.55 -5.18 -16.25
CA LYS A 61 10.47 -5.53 -15.17
C LYS A 61 10.68 -4.30 -14.31
N VAL A 62 10.44 -4.41 -13.01
CA VAL A 62 10.58 -3.32 -12.04
C VAL A 62 11.51 -3.73 -10.92
N GLU A 63 12.27 -2.77 -10.40
CA GLU A 63 13.01 -2.94 -9.14
C GLU A 63 12.00 -2.96 -7.99
N VAL A 64 12.23 -3.81 -7.00
CA VAL A 64 11.45 -3.87 -5.76
C VAL A 64 12.36 -3.56 -4.60
N ARG A 65 11.88 -2.77 -3.65
CA ARG A 65 12.58 -2.41 -2.42
C ARG A 65 11.67 -2.59 -1.19
N GLY A 66 12.26 -2.96 -0.07
CA GLY A 66 11.60 -2.90 1.23
C GLY A 66 11.61 -1.47 1.77
N VAL A 67 10.59 -1.08 2.53
CA VAL A 67 10.56 0.22 3.22
C VAL A 67 11.66 0.30 4.27
N ASP A 68 11.87 -0.78 5.02
CA ASP A 68 12.88 -0.87 6.07
C ASP A 68 14.29 -0.65 5.52
N GLU A 69 14.62 -1.34 4.41
CA GLU A 69 15.89 -1.18 3.71
C GLU A 69 16.05 0.24 3.16
N TYR A 70 14.99 0.78 2.54
CA TYR A 70 15.02 2.13 2.00
C TYR A 70 15.27 3.18 3.08
N CYS A 71 14.66 3.03 4.26
CA CYS A 71 14.89 3.92 5.39
C CYS A 71 16.34 3.85 5.88
N GLU A 72 16.89 2.64 5.99
CA GLU A 72 18.27 2.40 6.40
C GLU A 72 19.27 3.03 5.42
N ASP A 73 19.13 2.73 4.12
CA ASP A 73 20.00 3.25 3.04
C ASP A 73 20.02 4.79 2.97
N HIS A 74 18.93 5.45 3.39
CA HIS A 74 18.77 6.90 3.26
C HIS A 74 18.84 7.65 4.60
N GLY A 75 19.16 6.96 5.70
CA GLY A 75 19.25 7.56 7.03
C GLY A 75 17.92 8.18 7.47
N ILE A 76 16.79 7.51 7.21
CA ILE A 76 15.46 7.99 7.61
C ILE A 76 15.16 7.48 9.03
N ASP A 77 15.41 8.33 10.01
CA ASP A 77 15.24 7.99 11.43
C ASP A 77 13.77 8.02 11.89
N ARG A 78 12.89 8.63 11.12
CA ARG A 78 11.47 8.72 11.48
C ARG A 78 10.57 8.76 10.26
N VAL A 79 9.63 7.82 10.22
CA VAL A 79 8.47 7.83 9.32
C VAL A 79 7.23 8.14 10.15
N ALA A 80 6.59 9.28 9.91
CA ALA A 80 5.40 9.70 10.65
C ALA A 80 4.10 9.22 9.99
N PHE A 81 4.13 9.05 8.66
CA PHE A 81 2.95 8.68 7.88
C PHE A 81 3.35 7.84 6.66
N MET A 82 2.55 6.82 6.34
CA MET A 82 2.66 6.06 5.09
C MET A 82 1.29 5.95 4.43
N LYS A 83 1.20 6.29 3.15
CA LYS A 83 0.08 5.88 2.30
C LYS A 83 0.50 4.66 1.48
N VAL A 84 -0.29 3.60 1.52
CA VAL A 84 -0.08 2.38 0.74
C VAL A 84 -1.33 2.12 -0.10
N ASP A 85 -1.14 2.07 -1.41
CA ASP A 85 -2.19 1.95 -2.43
C ASP A 85 -1.55 1.25 -3.63
N VAL A 86 -1.53 -0.08 -3.58
CA VAL A 86 -0.74 -0.93 -4.47
C VAL A 86 -1.54 -2.11 -5.05
N GLU A 87 -2.85 -1.89 -5.18
CA GLU A 87 -3.77 -2.77 -5.90
C GLU A 87 -3.81 -4.22 -5.40
N GLY A 88 -3.76 -4.39 -4.05
CA GLY A 88 -3.85 -5.67 -3.35
C GLY A 88 -2.51 -6.20 -2.81
N PHE A 89 -1.39 -5.50 -3.07
CA PHE A 89 -0.06 -5.91 -2.60
C PHE A 89 0.31 -5.26 -1.25
N GLU A 90 -0.65 -4.63 -0.57
CA GLU A 90 -0.47 -3.85 0.68
C GLU A 90 0.21 -4.69 1.77
N ALA A 91 -0.23 -5.92 1.98
CA ALA A 91 0.36 -6.79 3.01
C ALA A 91 1.85 -7.05 2.78
N ARG A 92 2.27 -7.21 1.52
CA ARG A 92 3.68 -7.40 1.17
C ARG A 92 4.51 -6.14 1.37
N VAL A 93 3.91 -4.97 1.12
CA VAL A 93 4.56 -3.69 1.45
C VAL A 93 4.72 -3.53 2.96
N LEU A 94 3.69 -3.87 3.75
CA LEU A 94 3.76 -3.82 5.22
C LEU A 94 4.76 -4.82 5.80
N GLU A 95 4.92 -6.00 5.17
CA GLU A 95 5.96 -6.97 5.51
C GLU A 95 7.37 -6.37 5.37
N GLY A 96 7.64 -5.66 4.25
CA GLY A 96 8.90 -4.95 4.02
C GLY A 96 9.05 -3.64 4.80
N ALA A 97 8.05 -3.28 5.61
CA ALA A 97 8.02 -2.12 6.49
C ALA A 97 7.93 -2.50 7.98
N ALA A 98 8.10 -3.78 8.34
CA ALA A 98 7.80 -4.29 9.67
C ALA A 98 8.58 -3.57 10.76
N ARG A 99 9.90 -3.39 10.59
CA ARG A 99 10.76 -2.66 11.55
C ARG A 99 10.36 -1.19 11.67
N THR A 100 10.08 -0.55 10.55
CA THR A 100 9.61 0.84 10.49
C THR A 100 8.27 1.00 11.21
N ILE A 101 7.33 0.08 11.01
CA ILE A 101 6.04 0.10 11.69
C ILE A 101 6.21 -0.07 13.21
N ASP A 102 7.02 -1.04 13.63
CA ASP A 102 7.23 -1.34 15.04
C ASP A 102 8.00 -0.23 15.78
N SER A 103 9.02 0.37 15.14
CA SER A 103 9.90 1.37 15.77
C SER A 103 9.37 2.79 15.64
N HIS A 104 8.85 3.18 14.47
CA HIS A 104 8.44 4.55 14.21
C HIS A 104 6.95 4.81 14.47
N ARG A 105 6.15 3.73 14.54
CA ARG A 105 4.69 3.81 14.80
C ARG A 105 3.96 4.81 13.88
N PRO A 106 4.21 4.79 12.55
CA PRO A 106 3.62 5.75 11.64
C PRO A 106 2.09 5.60 11.59
N SER A 107 1.37 6.67 11.30
CA SER A 107 -0.01 6.54 10.83
C SER A 107 -0.02 5.93 9.43
N LEU A 108 -0.86 4.92 9.19
CA LEU A 108 -0.93 4.19 7.92
C LEU A 108 -2.26 4.45 7.25
N LEU A 109 -2.24 5.00 6.05
CA LEU A 109 -3.44 5.13 5.20
C LEU A 109 -3.37 4.05 4.12
N LEU A 110 -4.22 3.04 4.26
CA LEU A 110 -4.25 1.88 3.37
C LEU A 110 -5.49 1.90 2.49
N GLU A 111 -5.33 1.60 1.20
CA GLU A 111 -6.47 1.21 0.38
C GLU A 111 -6.72 -0.28 0.59
N ILE A 112 -7.92 -0.66 1.04
CA ILE A 112 -8.28 -2.05 1.33
C ILE A 112 -9.53 -2.41 0.54
N GLU A 113 -9.36 -3.23 -0.49
CA GLU A 113 -10.45 -3.78 -1.29
C GLU A 113 -10.27 -5.30 -1.43
N ASP A 114 -11.21 -6.08 -0.92
CA ASP A 114 -11.16 -7.56 -0.98
C ASP A 114 -10.99 -8.09 -2.42
N ARG A 115 -11.57 -7.41 -3.42
CA ARG A 115 -11.41 -7.76 -4.84
C ARG A 115 -9.95 -7.69 -5.33
N HIS A 116 -9.10 -6.84 -4.72
CA HIS A 116 -7.69 -6.73 -5.04
C HIS A 116 -6.86 -7.73 -4.23
N LEU A 117 -7.21 -7.92 -2.96
CA LEU A 117 -6.57 -8.87 -2.06
C LEU A 117 -6.82 -10.33 -2.52
N ASP A 118 -8.01 -10.65 -3.06
CA ASP A 118 -8.35 -11.99 -3.56
C ASP A 118 -7.39 -12.49 -4.66
N LYS A 119 -6.79 -11.58 -5.45
CA LYS A 119 -5.73 -11.94 -6.42
C LYS A 119 -4.56 -12.68 -5.74
N TYR A 120 -4.27 -12.32 -4.51
CA TYR A 120 -3.16 -12.85 -3.71
C TYR A 120 -3.64 -13.90 -2.70
N GLY A 121 -4.94 -14.23 -2.71
CA GLY A 121 -5.56 -15.19 -1.79
C GLY A 121 -5.63 -14.66 -0.36
N MET A 122 -5.77 -13.36 -0.20
CA MET A 122 -5.86 -12.64 1.06
C MET A 122 -7.23 -11.99 1.24
N THR A 123 -7.57 -11.70 2.48
CA THR A 123 -8.76 -10.97 2.91
C THR A 123 -8.38 -9.66 3.59
N SER A 124 -9.34 -8.78 3.78
CA SER A 124 -9.14 -7.55 4.56
C SER A 124 -8.76 -7.82 6.02
N ALA A 125 -9.16 -8.97 6.58
CA ALA A 125 -8.75 -9.39 7.93
C ALA A 125 -7.24 -9.70 7.98
N ASP A 126 -6.72 -10.43 7.00
CA ASP A 126 -5.29 -10.76 6.92
C ASP A 126 -4.39 -9.51 6.88
N LEU A 127 -4.94 -8.39 6.43
CA LEU A 127 -4.24 -7.10 6.41
C LEU A 127 -4.44 -6.31 7.72
N ALA A 128 -5.68 -6.28 8.26
CA ALA A 128 -6.03 -5.42 9.38
C ALA A 128 -5.65 -6.02 10.74
N ASP A 129 -5.76 -7.34 10.91
CA ASP A 129 -5.57 -7.98 12.21
C ASP A 129 -4.11 -7.90 12.70
N PRO A 130 -3.08 -8.10 11.89
CA PRO A 130 -1.69 -7.90 12.31
C PRO A 130 -1.38 -6.47 12.78
N LEU A 131 -2.07 -5.46 12.23
CA LEU A 131 -1.93 -4.07 12.68
C LEU A 131 -2.65 -3.85 14.02
N ARG A 132 -3.81 -4.47 14.22
CA ARG A 132 -4.53 -4.44 15.51
C ARG A 132 -3.72 -5.09 16.61
N GLU A 133 -3.11 -6.25 16.35
CA GLU A 133 -2.21 -6.94 17.28
C GLU A 133 -1.04 -6.06 17.71
N ARG A 134 -0.56 -5.18 16.80
CA ARG A 134 0.43 -4.15 17.08
C ARG A 134 -0.14 -2.91 17.81
N GLY A 135 -1.43 -2.94 18.20
CA GLY A 135 -2.07 -1.84 18.92
C GLY A 135 -2.50 -0.65 18.06
N TYR A 136 -2.65 -0.84 16.75
CA TYR A 136 -3.26 0.18 15.90
C TYR A 136 -4.78 0.17 16.00
N LEU A 137 -5.38 1.34 15.99
CA LEU A 137 -6.82 1.55 15.87
C LEU A 137 -7.15 1.91 14.44
N MET A 138 -8.23 1.33 13.90
CA MET A 138 -8.67 1.55 12.52
C MET A 138 -9.76 2.60 12.47
N TYR A 139 -9.64 3.52 11.52
CA TYR A 139 -10.58 4.61 11.27
C TYR A 139 -10.97 4.66 9.80
N ALA A 140 -12.17 5.15 9.54
CA ALA A 140 -12.65 5.45 8.21
C ALA A 140 -13.19 6.89 8.14
N TRP A 141 -13.00 7.54 6.98
CA TRP A 141 -13.53 8.90 6.78
C TRP A 141 -15.06 8.89 6.69
N HIS A 142 -15.70 9.66 7.53
CA HIS A 142 -17.16 9.79 7.56
C HIS A 142 -17.59 11.22 7.93
N ARG A 143 -18.38 11.86 7.06
CA ARG A 143 -18.96 13.19 7.30
C ARG A 143 -17.93 14.23 7.78
N GLY A 144 -16.78 14.31 7.11
CA GLY A 144 -15.77 15.33 7.41
C GLY A 144 -14.82 15.00 8.57
N ARG A 145 -14.86 13.79 9.12
CA ARG A 145 -13.97 13.35 10.22
C ARG A 145 -13.57 11.88 10.11
N TRP A 146 -12.47 11.52 10.76
CA TRP A 146 -12.10 10.13 10.98
C TRP A 146 -12.94 9.54 12.11
N ALA A 147 -13.65 8.48 11.83
CA ALA A 147 -14.45 7.73 12.82
C ALA A 147 -13.86 6.33 12.99
N ARG A 148 -13.71 5.91 14.25
CA ARG A 148 -13.24 4.57 14.58
C ARG A 148 -14.18 3.52 14.01
N VAL A 149 -13.63 2.46 13.41
CA VAL A 149 -14.36 1.34 12.85
C VAL A 149 -13.68 0.02 13.23
N ASN A 150 -14.45 -1.05 13.30
CA ASN A 150 -13.94 -2.36 13.70
C ASN A 150 -13.85 -3.35 12.52
N SER A 151 -14.36 -2.99 11.35
CA SER A 151 -14.33 -3.85 10.18
C SER A 151 -14.17 -3.05 8.89
N VAL A 152 -13.55 -3.67 7.92
CA VAL A 152 -13.51 -3.19 6.54
C VAL A 152 -14.88 -3.47 5.90
N THR A 153 -15.37 -2.55 5.09
CA THR A 153 -16.65 -2.68 4.39
C THR A 153 -16.49 -2.34 2.91
N THR A 154 -17.36 -2.86 2.07
CA THR A 154 -17.37 -2.56 0.63
C THR A 154 -17.75 -1.10 0.29
N ALA A 155 -18.28 -0.36 1.27
CA ALA A 155 -18.69 1.04 1.09
C ALA A 155 -17.50 2.03 1.12
N ARG A 156 -16.34 1.58 1.57
CA ARG A 156 -15.14 2.42 1.70
C ARG A 156 -13.92 1.64 1.23
N ARG A 157 -12.91 2.38 0.78
CA ARG A 157 -11.65 1.79 0.31
C ARG A 157 -10.47 2.19 1.18
N ASN A 158 -10.49 3.42 1.71
CA ASN A 158 -9.37 3.98 2.45
C ASN A 158 -9.64 3.90 3.96
N TYR A 159 -8.68 3.30 4.68
CA TYR A 159 -8.70 3.14 6.13
C TYR A 159 -7.42 3.70 6.72
N LEU A 160 -7.57 4.51 7.76
CA LEU A 160 -6.45 5.05 8.53
C LEU A 160 -6.23 4.16 9.75
N PHE A 161 -5.01 3.69 9.91
CA PHE A 161 -4.54 3.00 11.10
C PHE A 161 -3.62 3.95 11.86
N ALA A 162 -3.95 4.21 13.14
CA ALA A 162 -3.15 5.04 14.00
C ALA A 162 -2.90 4.34 15.33
N ALA A 163 -1.69 4.48 15.90
CA ALA A 163 -1.41 4.02 17.25
C ALA A 163 -2.25 4.79 18.26
N GLN A 164 -2.54 4.21 19.43
CA GLN A 164 -3.25 4.91 20.50
C GLN A 164 -2.53 6.20 20.85
N GLY A 165 -3.26 7.33 20.85
CA GLY A 165 -2.70 8.67 21.09
C GLY A 165 -2.11 9.36 19.87
N GLY A 166 -2.25 8.80 18.67
CA GLY A 166 -1.65 9.31 17.43
C GLY A 166 -2.62 10.05 16.46
N LEU A 167 -3.80 10.49 16.94
CA LEU A 167 -4.76 11.34 16.21
C LEU A 167 -5.03 12.60 16.99
#